data_a2e1b9c1cb670145853bcec3f445c183
#
_entry.id   a2e1b9c1cb670145853bcec3f445c183
#
_cell.length_a   1.000
_cell.length_b   1.000
_cell.length_c   1.000
_cell.angle_alpha   90.00
_cell.angle_beta   90.00
_cell.angle_gamma   90.00
#
_symmetry.space_group_name_H-M   'P 1'
#
loop_
_entity.id
_entity.type
_entity.pdbx_description
1 polymer ?
#
loop_
_entity_poly.entity_id
_entity_poly.type
_entity_poly.pdbx_seq_one_letter_code
_entity_poly.pdbx_strand_id
1 'polypeptide(L)'
;MTASFRDRIGIDVGRKLRLEDALTWAAERGVRVVDVQLDTGDNAFTRFDTERARGIRASCDKFGIALGLHTLSAVNVAEYAPLVGEAVDAYLRAYVDAAVLLGAGWVVMHAGFHFTDDIPMRMRTGMERLQRVVAYAETKGARVLLENLNKEPEEAEVHYLAHTLEEWRYYYERIVSPAFALSFTANHAHLVPEGVEGFLAGMPLDRVAEVRLADCFRNGVEQHLPPGQGDFDFPALFRALEARGYTGHYTNAFGSLDDMVRARDLFAAMV
;
A
#
# COMPACT_ATOMS: atom_id res chain seq x y z
N MET A 1 18.75 16.25 7.13
CA MET A 1 18.93 16.14 5.66
C MET A 1 17.72 15.40 5.13
N THR A 2 17.07 15.91 4.10
CA THR A 2 16.00 15.17 3.40
C THR A 2 16.60 13.94 2.73
N ALA A 3 15.90 12.79 2.81
CA ALA A 3 16.32 11.56 2.13
C ALA A 3 16.47 11.81 0.62
N SER A 4 17.46 11.19 -0.02
CA SER A 4 17.61 11.28 -1.47
C SER A 4 16.41 10.61 -2.16
N PHE A 5 16.14 10.96 -3.42
CA PHE A 5 15.07 10.30 -4.20
C PHE A 5 15.24 8.78 -4.21
N ARG A 6 16.48 8.29 -4.42
CA ARG A 6 16.81 6.86 -4.36
C ARG A 6 16.46 6.22 -3.02
N ASP A 7 16.74 6.88 -1.90
CA ASP A 7 16.48 6.34 -0.56
C ASP A 7 14.99 6.30 -0.22
N ARG A 8 14.17 7.06 -0.93
CA ARG A 8 12.70 7.04 -0.83
C ARG A 8 12.06 5.92 -1.64
N ILE A 9 12.81 5.21 -2.51
CA ILE A 9 12.28 4.11 -3.30
C ILE A 9 12.53 2.79 -2.55
N GLY A 10 11.45 2.21 -2.03
CA GLY A 10 11.40 0.95 -1.32
C GLY A 10 10.97 -0.23 -2.18
N ILE A 11 10.75 -1.34 -1.52
CA ILE A 11 10.33 -2.61 -2.10
C ILE A 11 9.20 -3.25 -1.30
N ASP A 12 8.30 -3.93 -2.01
CA ASP A 12 7.31 -4.82 -1.42
C ASP A 12 7.89 -6.25 -1.32
N VAL A 13 8.30 -6.63 -0.13
CA VAL A 13 8.74 -8.01 0.14
C VAL A 13 7.56 -8.97 0.13
N GLY A 14 6.37 -8.48 0.47
CA GLY A 14 5.19 -9.30 0.58
C GLY A 14 5.40 -10.46 1.56
N ARG A 15 5.42 -11.69 1.04
CA ARG A 15 5.64 -12.95 1.79
C ARG A 15 6.88 -13.72 1.33
N LYS A 16 7.76 -13.08 0.53
CA LYS A 16 8.88 -13.75 -0.14
C LYS A 16 10.02 -14.15 0.81
N LEU A 17 10.20 -13.42 1.91
CA LEU A 17 11.23 -13.65 2.90
C LEU A 17 10.67 -13.54 4.32
N ARG A 18 11.30 -14.24 5.25
CA ARG A 18 11.15 -13.96 6.68
C ARG A 18 11.60 -12.52 6.97
N LEU A 19 10.90 -11.81 7.85
CA LEU A 19 11.12 -10.37 8.04
C LEU A 19 12.56 -10.01 8.41
N GLU A 20 13.18 -10.78 9.30
CA GLU A 20 14.58 -10.56 9.70
C GLU A 20 15.56 -10.70 8.53
N ASP A 21 15.32 -11.71 7.68
CA ASP A 21 16.12 -11.94 6.47
C ASP A 21 15.87 -10.83 5.44
N ALA A 22 14.64 -10.38 5.31
CA ALA A 22 14.26 -9.26 4.45
C ALA A 22 14.98 -7.96 4.85
N LEU A 23 15.03 -7.65 6.15
CA LEU A 23 15.72 -6.46 6.65
C LEU A 23 17.23 -6.53 6.41
N THR A 24 17.84 -7.70 6.62
CA THR A 24 19.26 -7.92 6.33
C THR A 24 19.52 -7.77 4.84
N TRP A 25 18.74 -8.44 4.01
CA TRP A 25 18.82 -8.38 2.56
C TRP A 25 18.66 -6.95 2.01
N ALA A 26 17.71 -6.19 2.56
CA ALA A 26 17.47 -4.80 2.21
C ALA A 26 18.65 -3.89 2.59
N ALA A 27 19.20 -4.08 3.80
CA ALA A 27 20.35 -3.33 4.29
C ALA A 27 21.59 -3.51 3.41
N GLU A 28 21.90 -4.76 3.02
CA GLU A 28 23.03 -5.09 2.12
C GLU A 28 22.92 -4.40 0.75
N ARG A 29 21.70 -4.08 0.31
CA ARG A 29 21.41 -3.43 -0.99
C ARG A 29 21.11 -1.94 -0.87
N GLY A 30 21.20 -1.38 0.34
CA GLY A 30 20.91 0.02 0.60
C GLY A 30 19.44 0.39 0.39
N VAL A 31 18.52 -0.56 0.57
CA VAL A 31 17.06 -0.30 0.58
C VAL A 31 16.69 0.29 1.93
N ARG A 32 15.89 1.35 1.94
CA ARG A 32 15.51 2.10 3.14
C ARG A 32 14.03 2.03 3.49
N VAL A 33 13.21 1.48 2.60
CA VAL A 33 11.76 1.34 2.78
C VAL A 33 11.37 -0.08 2.39
N VAL A 34 10.64 -0.77 3.27
CA VAL A 34 10.25 -2.17 3.09
C VAL A 34 8.80 -2.35 3.52
N ASP A 35 7.98 -2.93 2.65
CA ASP A 35 6.63 -3.41 2.97
C ASP A 35 6.61 -4.92 3.13
N VAL A 36 5.79 -5.43 4.08
CA VAL A 36 5.63 -6.86 4.36
C VAL A 36 4.17 -7.22 4.67
N GLN A 37 3.77 -8.43 4.33
CA GLN A 37 2.48 -9.03 4.70
C GLN A 37 2.64 -9.99 5.87
N LEU A 38 1.65 -10.00 6.80
CA LEU A 38 1.71 -10.78 8.05
C LEU A 38 0.68 -11.92 8.12
N ASP A 39 0.16 -12.36 6.99
CA ASP A 39 -0.96 -13.30 6.96
C ASP A 39 -0.55 -14.75 7.15
N THR A 40 0.63 -15.13 6.68
CA THR A 40 1.03 -16.54 6.59
C THR A 40 2.53 -16.76 6.83
N GLY A 41 2.90 -18.02 7.03
CA GLY A 41 4.30 -18.46 7.12
C GLY A 41 5.01 -17.93 8.35
N ASP A 42 6.31 -17.65 8.21
CA ASP A 42 7.15 -17.17 9.29
C ASP A 42 6.83 -15.74 9.74
N ASN A 43 6.11 -14.99 8.91
CA ASN A 43 5.64 -13.64 9.21
C ASN A 43 4.19 -13.60 9.70
N ALA A 44 3.53 -14.75 9.95
CA ALA A 44 2.18 -14.75 10.48
C ALA A 44 2.11 -14.04 11.85
N PHE A 45 0.99 -13.34 12.12
CA PHE A 45 0.76 -12.59 13.38
C PHE A 45 1.15 -13.38 14.63
N THR A 46 0.80 -14.67 14.67
CA THR A 46 1.04 -15.57 15.81
C THR A 46 2.53 -15.91 16.03
N ARG A 47 3.39 -15.51 15.11
CA ARG A 47 4.85 -15.75 15.19
C ARG A 47 5.62 -14.61 15.82
N PHE A 48 4.96 -13.49 16.12
CA PHE A 48 5.60 -12.32 16.74
C PHE A 48 5.32 -12.29 18.24
N ASP A 49 6.32 -12.61 19.04
CA ASP A 49 6.36 -12.29 20.46
C ASP A 49 7.10 -10.96 20.70
N THR A 50 7.13 -10.52 21.93
CA THR A 50 7.79 -9.26 22.33
C THR A 50 9.28 -9.25 22.05
N GLU A 51 9.97 -10.40 22.18
CA GLU A 51 11.41 -10.51 21.96
C GLU A 51 11.75 -10.40 20.47
N ARG A 52 11.06 -11.17 19.64
CA ARG A 52 11.20 -11.11 18.18
C ARG A 52 10.90 -9.70 17.65
N ALA A 53 9.81 -9.09 18.10
CA ALA A 53 9.43 -7.74 17.71
C ALA A 53 10.49 -6.69 18.10
N ARG A 54 11.10 -6.84 19.29
CA ARG A 54 12.19 -5.96 19.73
C ARG A 54 13.41 -6.11 18.82
N GLY A 55 13.76 -7.33 18.43
CA GLY A 55 14.84 -7.62 17.50
C GLY A 55 14.63 -6.99 16.13
N ILE A 56 13.38 -7.05 15.61
CA ILE A 56 13.00 -6.43 14.33
C ILE A 56 13.14 -4.91 14.41
N ARG A 57 12.59 -4.26 15.45
CA ARG A 57 12.74 -2.81 15.65
C ARG A 57 14.21 -2.40 15.71
N ALA A 58 15.02 -3.11 16.51
CA ALA A 58 16.45 -2.85 16.61
C ALA A 58 17.17 -2.98 15.25
N SER A 59 16.75 -3.92 14.41
CA SER A 59 17.28 -4.08 13.05
C SER A 59 16.86 -2.93 12.14
N CYS A 60 15.60 -2.51 12.19
CA CYS A 60 15.12 -1.34 11.46
C CYS A 60 15.91 -0.09 11.83
N ASP A 61 16.07 0.18 13.12
CA ASP A 61 16.85 1.32 13.64
C ASP A 61 18.32 1.25 13.20
N LYS A 62 18.96 0.09 13.38
CA LYS A 62 20.36 -0.13 13.01
C LYS A 62 20.61 0.09 11.52
N PHE A 63 19.71 -0.36 10.67
CA PHE A 63 19.85 -0.28 9.23
C PHE A 63 19.25 0.99 8.63
N GLY A 64 18.53 1.78 9.42
CA GLY A 64 17.80 2.96 8.95
C GLY A 64 16.72 2.58 7.94
N ILE A 65 15.97 1.52 8.20
CA ILE A 65 14.89 1.02 7.34
C ILE A 65 13.55 1.42 7.95
N ALA A 66 12.73 2.10 7.16
CA ALA A 66 11.31 2.32 7.46
C ALA A 66 10.52 1.06 7.06
N LEU A 67 9.79 0.49 8.01
CA LEU A 67 8.96 -0.69 7.81
C LEU A 67 7.51 -0.28 7.63
N GLY A 68 6.86 -0.83 6.60
CA GLY A 68 5.43 -0.77 6.35
C GLY A 68 4.80 -2.16 6.40
N LEU A 69 3.51 -2.21 6.67
CA LEU A 69 2.70 -3.41 6.60
C LEU A 69 1.65 -3.26 5.49
N HIS A 70 1.34 -4.36 4.81
CA HIS A 70 0.34 -4.37 3.75
C HIS A 70 -0.67 -5.48 3.99
N THR A 71 -1.95 -5.14 4.11
CA THR A 71 -3.03 -6.12 4.32
C THR A 71 -3.28 -6.92 3.05
N LEU A 72 -3.84 -8.12 3.19
CA LEU A 72 -4.21 -8.96 2.06
C LEU A 72 -5.45 -8.41 1.36
N SER A 73 -5.38 -8.12 0.06
CA SER A 73 -6.50 -7.59 -0.75
C SER A 73 -7.70 -8.57 -0.84
N ALA A 74 -7.44 -9.87 -0.66
CA ALA A 74 -8.48 -10.89 -0.61
C ALA A 74 -9.39 -10.82 0.64
N VAL A 75 -9.01 -10.05 1.67
CA VAL A 75 -9.88 -9.79 2.83
C VAL A 75 -10.85 -8.67 2.49
N ASN A 76 -12.14 -9.02 2.37
CA ASN A 76 -13.14 -8.04 1.94
C ASN A 76 -13.49 -7.04 3.05
N VAL A 77 -12.90 -5.86 3.00
CA VAL A 77 -13.21 -4.76 3.95
C VAL A 77 -14.67 -4.29 3.83
N ALA A 78 -15.30 -4.48 2.68
CA ALA A 78 -16.71 -4.17 2.44
C ALA A 78 -17.68 -5.30 2.83
N GLU A 79 -17.23 -6.29 3.62
CA GLU A 79 -18.07 -7.40 4.07
C GLU A 79 -19.16 -6.92 5.05
N TYR A 80 -20.42 -7.25 4.75
CA TYR A 80 -21.57 -6.83 5.56
C TYR A 80 -22.25 -7.96 6.33
N ALA A 81 -21.91 -9.23 6.07
CA ALA A 81 -22.41 -10.35 6.87
C ALA A 81 -21.84 -10.24 8.31
N PRO A 82 -22.70 -10.23 9.36
CA PRO A 82 -22.25 -9.81 10.70
C PRO A 82 -21.05 -10.59 11.24
N LEU A 83 -21.11 -11.92 11.22
CA LEU A 83 -20.03 -12.77 11.76
C LEU A 83 -18.72 -12.64 10.99
N VAL A 84 -18.80 -12.54 9.65
CA VAL A 84 -17.61 -12.34 8.80
C VAL A 84 -17.08 -10.93 8.98
N GLY A 85 -17.97 -9.94 9.06
CA GLY A 85 -17.61 -8.55 9.31
C GLY A 85 -16.86 -8.36 10.63
N GLU A 86 -17.26 -9.05 11.71
CA GLU A 86 -16.54 -9.05 13.00
C GLU A 86 -15.12 -9.64 12.84
N ALA A 87 -14.96 -10.71 12.05
CA ALA A 87 -13.65 -11.30 11.77
C ALA A 87 -12.76 -10.33 10.97
N VAL A 88 -13.33 -9.60 10.00
CA VAL A 88 -12.60 -8.57 9.24
C VAL A 88 -12.20 -7.41 10.16
N ASP A 89 -13.08 -6.93 11.04
CA ASP A 89 -12.74 -5.90 12.04
C ASP A 89 -11.58 -6.36 12.95
N ALA A 90 -11.60 -7.62 13.42
CA ALA A 90 -10.52 -8.20 14.22
C ALA A 90 -9.19 -8.28 13.44
N TYR A 91 -9.25 -8.70 12.18
CA TYR A 91 -8.11 -8.78 11.27
C TYR A 91 -7.43 -7.41 11.06
N LEU A 92 -8.20 -6.38 10.76
CA LEU A 92 -7.65 -5.03 10.55
C LEU A 92 -7.03 -4.46 11.83
N ARG A 93 -7.66 -4.70 13.00
CA ARG A 93 -7.07 -4.32 14.30
C ARG A 93 -5.77 -5.08 14.59
N ALA A 94 -5.69 -6.37 14.23
CA ALA A 94 -4.47 -7.15 14.40
C ALA A 94 -3.30 -6.55 13.59
N TYR A 95 -3.55 -6.02 12.39
CA TYR A 95 -2.54 -5.28 11.61
C TYR A 95 -2.10 -3.98 12.30
N VAL A 96 -3.03 -3.23 12.87
CA VAL A 96 -2.71 -2.02 13.65
C VAL A 96 -1.86 -2.37 14.88
N ASP A 97 -2.26 -3.40 15.63
CA ASP A 97 -1.50 -3.85 16.81
C ASP A 97 -0.11 -4.37 16.44
N ALA A 98 0.00 -5.10 15.31
CA ALA A 98 1.28 -5.55 14.79
C ALA A 98 2.16 -4.38 14.35
N ALA A 99 1.60 -3.34 13.73
CA ALA A 99 2.36 -2.14 13.36
C ALA A 99 2.98 -1.48 14.61
N VAL A 100 2.22 -1.33 15.67
CA VAL A 100 2.71 -0.80 16.95
C VAL A 100 3.77 -1.72 17.55
N LEU A 101 3.52 -3.03 17.56
CA LEU A 101 4.45 -4.04 18.11
C LEU A 101 5.78 -4.04 17.37
N LEU A 102 5.77 -3.95 16.04
CA LEU A 102 6.94 -4.00 15.18
C LEU A 102 7.61 -2.63 14.97
N GLY A 103 6.96 -1.54 15.37
CA GLY A 103 7.42 -0.17 15.09
C GLY A 103 7.28 0.21 13.61
N ALA A 104 6.31 -0.39 12.91
CA ALA A 104 6.03 -0.06 11.52
C ALA A 104 5.41 1.34 11.41
N GLY A 105 5.82 2.09 10.39
CA GLY A 105 5.40 3.47 10.18
C GLY A 105 3.99 3.61 9.58
N TRP A 106 3.49 2.56 8.92
CA TRP A 106 2.16 2.56 8.28
C TRP A 106 1.63 1.14 8.05
N VAL A 107 0.30 1.09 7.80
CA VAL A 107 -0.41 -0.10 7.34
C VAL A 107 -1.20 0.26 6.10
N VAL A 108 -0.90 -0.34 4.95
CA VAL A 108 -1.71 -0.21 3.73
C VAL A 108 -2.94 -1.10 3.85
N MET A 109 -4.11 -0.51 3.60
CA MET A 109 -5.41 -1.16 3.64
C MET A 109 -6.21 -0.86 2.37
N HIS A 110 -7.19 -1.70 2.08
CA HIS A 110 -8.04 -1.66 0.90
C HIS A 110 -9.48 -1.28 1.26
N ALA A 111 -10.27 -0.83 0.26
CA ALA A 111 -11.68 -0.52 0.47
C ALA A 111 -12.60 -1.76 0.42
N GLY A 112 -12.09 -2.89 -0.07
CA GLY A 112 -12.83 -4.14 -0.30
C GLY A 112 -13.29 -4.30 -1.73
N PHE A 113 -14.27 -5.18 -1.94
CA PHE A 113 -14.76 -5.54 -3.28
C PHE A 113 -16.25 -5.92 -3.26
N HIS A 114 -16.85 -6.02 -4.46
CA HIS A 114 -18.23 -6.44 -4.68
C HIS A 114 -18.34 -7.46 -5.82
N PHE A 115 -19.50 -8.12 -5.89
CA PHE A 115 -19.89 -9.09 -6.92
C PHE A 115 -20.96 -8.52 -7.87
N THR A 116 -20.80 -7.26 -8.29
CA THR A 116 -21.74 -6.51 -9.16
C THR A 116 -23.10 -6.14 -8.53
N ASP A 117 -23.30 -6.48 -7.26
CA ASP A 117 -24.51 -6.17 -6.50
C ASP A 117 -24.20 -5.39 -5.21
N ASP A 118 -25.22 -4.79 -4.64
CA ASP A 118 -25.16 -4.09 -3.33
C ASP A 118 -24.04 -3.04 -3.21
N ILE A 119 -23.55 -2.50 -4.33
CA ILE A 119 -22.38 -1.60 -4.37
C ILE A 119 -22.50 -0.44 -3.36
N PRO A 120 -23.63 0.32 -3.30
CA PRO A 120 -23.75 1.41 -2.33
C PRO A 120 -23.70 0.95 -0.87
N MET A 121 -24.23 -0.25 -0.57
CA MET A 121 -24.17 -0.83 0.77
C MET A 121 -22.76 -1.26 1.10
N ARG A 122 -22.05 -1.92 0.19
CA ARG A 122 -20.66 -2.34 0.37
C ARG A 122 -19.72 -1.16 0.53
N MET A 123 -19.86 -0.12 -0.29
CA MET A 123 -19.10 1.13 -0.14
C MET A 123 -19.30 1.76 1.25
N ARG A 124 -20.55 1.86 1.69
CA ARG A 124 -20.87 2.39 3.02
C ARG A 124 -20.31 1.53 4.15
N THR A 125 -20.48 0.21 4.07
CA THR A 125 -19.94 -0.74 5.07
C THR A 125 -18.42 -0.67 5.14
N GLY A 126 -17.72 -0.65 4.00
CA GLY A 126 -16.28 -0.49 3.93
C GLY A 126 -15.82 0.84 4.53
N MET A 127 -16.50 1.93 4.18
CA MET A 127 -16.19 3.26 4.72
C MET A 127 -16.36 3.32 6.25
N GLU A 128 -17.48 2.81 6.78
CA GLU A 128 -17.72 2.78 8.24
C GLU A 128 -16.69 1.90 8.97
N ARG A 129 -16.28 0.78 8.37
CA ARG A 129 -15.22 -0.09 8.92
C ARG A 129 -13.87 0.61 8.92
N LEU A 130 -13.51 1.26 7.82
CA LEU A 130 -12.28 2.04 7.75
C LEU A 130 -12.27 3.18 8.76
N GLN A 131 -13.40 3.87 8.98
CA GLN A 131 -13.50 4.89 10.04
C GLN A 131 -13.23 4.29 11.43
N ARG A 132 -13.80 3.12 11.75
CA ARG A 132 -13.56 2.44 13.03
C ARG A 132 -12.10 2.01 13.20
N VAL A 133 -11.48 1.45 12.18
CA VAL A 133 -10.09 1.01 12.28
C VAL A 133 -9.11 2.18 12.32
N VAL A 134 -9.39 3.26 11.59
CA VAL A 134 -8.59 4.51 11.67
C VAL A 134 -8.70 5.15 13.05
N ALA A 135 -9.89 5.22 13.63
CA ALA A 135 -10.06 5.70 14.99
C ALA A 135 -9.30 4.82 16.00
N TYR A 136 -9.30 3.50 15.82
CA TYR A 136 -8.49 2.59 16.63
C TYR A 136 -6.99 2.84 16.44
N ALA A 137 -6.52 2.97 15.20
CA ALA A 137 -5.12 3.27 14.88
C ALA A 137 -4.66 4.59 15.53
N GLU A 138 -5.52 5.62 15.52
CA GLU A 138 -5.23 6.91 16.16
C GLU A 138 -4.99 6.74 17.67
N THR A 139 -5.81 5.93 18.39
CA THR A 139 -5.59 5.63 19.81
C THR A 139 -4.30 4.88 20.08
N LYS A 140 -3.77 4.16 19.09
CA LYS A 140 -2.54 3.37 19.19
C LYS A 140 -1.29 4.11 18.69
N GLY A 141 -1.45 5.28 18.07
CA GLY A 141 -0.36 6.00 17.42
C GLY A 141 0.14 5.34 16.14
N ALA A 142 -0.68 4.49 15.51
CA ALA A 142 -0.40 3.87 14.22
C ALA A 142 -1.01 4.68 13.07
N ARG A 143 -0.54 4.46 11.84
CA ARG A 143 -1.01 5.16 10.64
C ARG A 143 -1.56 4.16 9.62
N VAL A 144 -2.73 4.45 9.07
CA VAL A 144 -3.39 3.67 8.02
C VAL A 144 -3.27 4.43 6.69
N LEU A 145 -2.90 3.73 5.62
CA LEU A 145 -2.92 4.25 4.26
C LEU A 145 -4.01 3.51 3.47
N LEU A 146 -4.93 4.25 2.85
CA LEU A 146 -5.91 3.66 1.95
C LEU A 146 -5.36 3.63 0.52
N GLU A 147 -5.26 2.44 -0.06
CA GLU A 147 -4.83 2.23 -1.43
C GLU A 147 -6.00 2.39 -2.42
N ASN A 148 -5.75 3.04 -3.59
CA ASN A 148 -6.63 2.90 -4.74
C ASN A 148 -6.35 1.57 -5.43
N LEU A 149 -7.41 0.78 -5.68
CA LEU A 149 -7.27 -0.55 -6.27
C LEU A 149 -7.39 -0.55 -7.79
N ASN A 150 -7.10 -1.68 -8.38
CA ASN A 150 -7.16 -1.88 -9.82
C ASN A 150 -8.60 -2.05 -10.33
N LYS A 151 -8.81 -1.66 -11.57
CA LYS A 151 -10.01 -1.99 -12.32
C LYS A 151 -9.90 -3.43 -12.82
N GLU A 152 -10.95 -4.22 -12.58
CA GLU A 152 -11.11 -5.54 -13.18
C GLU A 152 -11.86 -5.45 -14.53
N PRO A 153 -11.70 -6.43 -15.45
CA PRO A 153 -12.54 -6.57 -16.63
C PRO A 153 -14.03 -6.62 -16.28
N GLU A 154 -14.89 -6.16 -17.18
CA GLU A 154 -16.35 -6.12 -16.94
C GLU A 154 -16.95 -7.52 -16.68
N GLU A 155 -16.35 -8.56 -17.24
CA GLU A 155 -16.77 -9.94 -17.06
C GLU A 155 -16.23 -10.62 -15.79
N ALA A 156 -15.40 -9.91 -15.01
CA ALA A 156 -14.87 -10.43 -13.76
C ALA A 156 -15.99 -10.64 -12.74
N GLU A 157 -15.90 -11.71 -11.95
CA GLU A 157 -16.86 -11.98 -10.89
C GLU A 157 -16.71 -10.99 -9.71
N VAL A 158 -15.49 -10.50 -9.50
CA VAL A 158 -15.15 -9.60 -8.40
C VAL A 158 -14.64 -8.28 -8.96
N HIS A 159 -15.14 -7.18 -8.41
CA HIS A 159 -14.69 -5.83 -8.72
C HIS A 159 -14.25 -5.11 -7.45
N TYR A 160 -13.05 -4.57 -7.45
CA TYR A 160 -12.54 -3.82 -6.31
C TYR A 160 -13.20 -2.45 -6.18
N LEU A 161 -13.42 -2.02 -4.93
CA LEU A 161 -13.83 -0.67 -4.58
C LEU A 161 -12.64 0.28 -4.50
N ALA A 162 -12.89 1.57 -4.68
CA ALA A 162 -11.86 2.62 -4.75
C ALA A 162 -10.92 2.48 -5.97
N HIS A 163 -11.40 1.89 -7.09
CA HIS A 163 -10.62 1.78 -8.32
C HIS A 163 -10.67 3.03 -9.19
N THR A 164 -11.73 3.85 -9.12
CA THR A 164 -11.79 5.17 -9.76
C THR A 164 -11.41 6.27 -8.77
N LEU A 165 -11.06 7.45 -9.30
CA LEU A 165 -10.80 8.63 -8.47
C LEU A 165 -12.04 9.04 -7.66
N GLU A 166 -13.24 8.92 -8.23
CA GLU A 166 -14.50 9.24 -7.57
C GLU A 166 -14.77 8.30 -6.39
N GLU A 167 -14.62 6.99 -6.57
CA GLU A 167 -14.78 6.03 -5.49
C GLU A 167 -13.74 6.21 -4.39
N TRP A 168 -12.47 6.41 -4.75
CA TRP A 168 -11.41 6.65 -3.77
C TRP A 168 -11.67 7.92 -2.96
N ARG A 169 -12.15 8.99 -3.65
CA ARG A 169 -12.59 10.26 -3.04
C ARG A 169 -13.72 10.05 -2.05
N TYR A 170 -14.68 9.16 -2.35
CA TYR A 170 -15.77 8.83 -1.43
C TYR A 170 -15.26 8.44 -0.04
N TYR A 171 -14.15 7.69 0.04
CA TYR A 171 -13.55 7.28 1.30
C TYR A 171 -12.73 8.39 1.94
N TYR A 172 -11.77 8.96 1.22
CA TYR A 172 -10.82 9.87 1.85
C TYR A 172 -11.41 11.23 2.25
N GLU A 173 -12.49 11.66 1.66
CA GLU A 173 -13.20 12.87 2.10
C GLU A 173 -14.01 12.65 3.39
N ARG A 174 -14.42 11.40 3.68
CA ARG A 174 -15.22 11.04 4.85
C ARG A 174 -14.40 10.54 6.02
N ILE A 175 -13.13 10.24 5.81
CA ILE A 175 -12.22 9.80 6.87
C ILE A 175 -11.23 10.93 7.16
N VAL A 176 -11.50 11.69 8.23
CA VAL A 176 -10.67 12.80 8.65
C VAL A 176 -9.99 12.45 9.97
N SER A 177 -8.69 12.13 9.92
CA SER A 177 -7.88 11.77 11.08
C SER A 177 -6.40 11.97 10.75
N PRO A 178 -5.56 12.39 11.70
CA PRO A 178 -4.10 12.43 11.52
C PRO A 178 -3.48 11.04 11.36
N ALA A 179 -4.19 9.99 11.79
CA ALA A 179 -3.79 8.59 11.61
C ALA A 179 -4.13 8.02 10.23
N PHE A 180 -4.71 8.83 9.33
CA PHE A 180 -5.15 8.39 8.01
C PHE A 180 -4.45 9.15 6.89
N ALA A 181 -3.93 8.41 5.91
CA ALA A 181 -3.33 8.94 4.69
C ALA A 181 -3.65 8.03 3.49
N LEU A 182 -3.00 8.27 2.36
CA LEU A 182 -3.28 7.60 1.10
C LEU A 182 -2.02 6.87 0.60
N SER A 183 -2.23 5.69 0.01
CA SER A 183 -1.28 4.98 -0.82
C SER A 183 -1.77 5.04 -2.27
N PHE A 184 -1.04 5.72 -3.13
CA PHE A 184 -1.39 5.88 -4.54
C PHE A 184 -0.68 4.82 -5.38
N THR A 185 -1.42 3.83 -5.87
CA THR A 185 -0.90 2.79 -6.76
C THR A 185 -1.07 3.23 -8.20
N ALA A 186 0.05 3.62 -8.81
CA ALA A 186 0.07 4.32 -10.07
C ALA A 186 -0.35 3.44 -11.26
N ASN A 187 0.03 2.16 -11.28
CA ASN A 187 -0.43 1.21 -12.30
C ASN A 187 -1.95 0.97 -12.21
N HIS A 188 -2.57 0.97 -11.02
CA HIS A 188 -4.02 0.87 -10.88
C HIS A 188 -4.73 2.08 -11.53
N ALA A 189 -4.22 3.28 -11.28
CA ALA A 189 -4.74 4.49 -11.92
C ALA A 189 -4.56 4.48 -13.46
N HIS A 190 -3.54 3.80 -13.98
CA HIS A 190 -3.30 3.69 -15.42
C HIS A 190 -4.37 2.83 -16.13
N LEU A 191 -5.07 1.95 -15.41
CA LEU A 191 -6.09 1.04 -15.97
C LEU A 191 -7.47 1.70 -16.13
N VAL A 192 -7.71 2.86 -15.54
CA VAL A 192 -9.01 3.55 -15.60
C VAL A 192 -8.98 4.72 -16.57
N PRO A 193 -10.15 5.19 -17.06
CA PRO A 193 -10.22 6.27 -18.08
C PRO A 193 -9.54 7.56 -17.65
N GLU A 194 -9.62 7.94 -16.37
CA GLU A 194 -9.00 9.15 -15.81
C GLU A 194 -7.48 9.11 -15.93
N GLY A 195 -6.89 7.91 -15.88
CA GLY A 195 -5.46 7.71 -15.96
C GLY A 195 -4.69 8.34 -14.79
N VAL A 196 -3.38 8.21 -14.83
CA VAL A 196 -2.47 8.78 -13.83
C VAL A 196 -2.65 10.30 -13.73
N GLU A 197 -2.81 10.98 -14.88
CA GLU A 197 -2.98 12.44 -14.91
C GLU A 197 -4.24 12.89 -14.19
N GLY A 198 -5.38 12.19 -14.38
CA GLY A 198 -6.63 12.50 -13.69
C GLY A 198 -6.51 12.31 -12.18
N PHE A 199 -5.87 11.22 -11.74
CA PHE A 199 -5.59 11.02 -10.31
C PHE A 199 -4.66 12.10 -9.74
N LEU A 200 -3.56 12.42 -10.42
CA LEU A 200 -2.65 13.47 -10.00
C LEU A 200 -3.35 14.85 -9.92
N ALA A 201 -4.27 15.15 -10.85
CA ALA A 201 -5.02 16.41 -10.82
C ALA A 201 -6.05 16.49 -9.69
N GLY A 202 -6.66 15.36 -9.31
CA GLY A 202 -7.81 15.32 -8.41
C GLY A 202 -7.54 14.82 -6.99
N MET A 203 -6.38 14.19 -6.72
CA MET A 203 -6.04 13.68 -5.38
C MET A 203 -5.36 14.75 -4.51
N PRO A 204 -5.57 14.72 -3.18
CA PRO A 204 -4.88 15.60 -2.22
C PRO A 204 -3.45 15.09 -2.00
N LEU A 205 -2.49 15.63 -2.75
CA LEU A 205 -1.09 15.14 -2.75
C LEU A 205 -0.43 15.24 -1.35
N ASP A 206 -0.81 16.19 -0.55
CA ASP A 206 -0.36 16.38 0.83
C ASP A 206 -0.80 15.25 1.77
N ARG A 207 -1.81 14.47 1.39
CA ARG A 207 -2.26 13.28 2.11
C ARG A 207 -1.67 11.98 1.56
N VAL A 208 -0.99 12.00 0.41
CA VAL A 208 -0.35 10.81 -0.16
C VAL A 208 0.98 10.56 0.55
N ALA A 209 1.06 9.46 1.29
CA ALA A 209 2.27 9.06 2.00
C ALA A 209 3.13 8.08 1.20
N GLU A 210 2.50 7.28 0.37
CA GLU A 210 3.14 6.26 -0.46
C GLU A 210 2.66 6.35 -1.90
N VAL A 211 3.58 6.10 -2.85
CA VAL A 211 3.27 5.84 -4.27
C VAL A 211 3.79 4.46 -4.64
N ARG A 212 2.89 3.54 -5.01
CA ARG A 212 3.25 2.18 -5.41
C ARG A 212 3.43 2.10 -6.93
N LEU A 213 4.44 1.33 -7.33
CA LEU A 213 4.94 1.30 -8.71
C LEU A 213 4.99 -0.13 -9.24
N ALA A 214 4.36 -0.35 -10.37
CA ALA A 214 4.56 -1.48 -11.27
C ALA A 214 4.28 -0.99 -12.70
N ASP A 215 4.83 -1.68 -13.70
CA ASP A 215 4.48 -1.42 -15.10
C ASP A 215 3.24 -2.24 -15.49
N CYS A 216 2.48 -1.74 -16.42
CA CYS A 216 1.31 -2.42 -16.98
C CYS A 216 0.97 -1.82 -18.35
N PHE A 217 0.05 -2.45 -19.07
CA PHE A 217 -0.55 -1.88 -20.28
C PHE A 217 -1.89 -1.23 -19.96
N ARG A 218 -2.16 -0.11 -20.60
CA ARG A 218 -3.46 0.60 -20.50
C ARG A 218 -4.59 -0.15 -21.24
N ASN A 219 -4.78 -1.41 -20.93
CA ASN A 219 -5.76 -2.29 -21.57
C ASN A 219 -6.88 -2.81 -20.63
N GLY A 220 -6.92 -2.30 -19.40
CA GLY A 220 -7.92 -2.68 -18.42
C GLY A 220 -7.66 -4.01 -17.69
N VAL A 221 -6.50 -4.64 -17.89
CA VAL A 221 -6.09 -5.86 -17.18
C VAL A 221 -4.94 -5.54 -16.25
N GLU A 222 -5.11 -5.85 -14.96
CA GLU A 222 -4.05 -5.66 -13.99
C GLU A 222 -2.84 -6.54 -14.27
N GLN A 223 -1.66 -5.93 -14.23
CA GLN A 223 -0.36 -6.59 -14.34
C GLN A 223 0.64 -5.87 -13.45
N HIS A 224 1.55 -6.64 -12.85
CA HIS A 224 2.68 -6.11 -12.10
C HIS A 224 3.98 -6.44 -12.84
N LEU A 225 4.21 -5.72 -13.93
CA LEU A 225 5.38 -5.91 -14.79
C LEU A 225 6.59 -5.11 -14.29
N PRO A 226 7.82 -5.60 -14.53
CA PRO A 226 9.02 -4.80 -14.40
C PRO A 226 8.98 -3.58 -15.34
N PRO A 227 9.60 -2.45 -14.97
CA PRO A 227 9.66 -1.25 -15.81
C PRO A 227 10.19 -1.51 -17.21
N GLY A 228 9.48 -0.98 -18.22
CA GLY A 228 9.80 -1.13 -19.66
C GLY A 228 9.21 -2.38 -20.32
N GLN A 229 8.40 -3.15 -19.59
CA GLN A 229 7.65 -4.28 -20.14
C GLN A 229 6.17 -3.95 -20.44
N GLY A 230 5.67 -2.81 -19.97
CA GLY A 230 4.39 -2.22 -20.28
C GLY A 230 4.52 -0.90 -21.03
N ASP A 231 3.54 -0.02 -20.88
CA ASP A 231 3.50 1.30 -21.50
C ASP A 231 3.42 2.46 -20.50
N PHE A 232 3.75 2.20 -19.21
CA PHE A 232 3.67 3.19 -18.14
C PHE A 232 4.82 4.22 -18.21
N ASP A 233 4.51 5.52 -18.21
CA ASP A 233 5.49 6.62 -18.25
C ASP A 233 5.98 6.99 -16.83
N PHE A 234 6.93 6.22 -16.28
CA PHE A 234 7.56 6.50 -14.99
C PHE A 234 8.24 7.88 -14.93
N PRO A 235 9.02 8.31 -15.95
CA PRO A 235 9.61 9.64 -15.95
C PRO A 235 8.58 10.77 -15.83
N ALA A 236 7.43 10.66 -16.50
CA ALA A 236 6.36 11.66 -16.37
C ALA A 236 5.75 11.67 -14.96
N LEU A 237 5.49 10.49 -14.38
CA LEU A 237 5.00 10.36 -13.00
C LEU A 237 5.95 11.03 -12.01
N PHE A 238 7.24 10.70 -12.04
CA PHE A 238 8.21 11.24 -11.10
C PHE A 238 8.36 12.75 -11.25
N ARG A 239 8.49 13.26 -12.48
CA ARG A 239 8.53 14.72 -12.72
C ARG A 239 7.31 15.43 -12.16
N ALA A 240 6.11 14.87 -12.34
CA ALA A 240 4.87 15.47 -11.86
C ALA A 240 4.79 15.52 -10.33
N LEU A 241 5.21 14.45 -9.66
CA LEU A 241 5.20 14.35 -8.20
C LEU A 241 6.28 15.22 -7.56
N GLU A 242 7.53 15.11 -8.01
CA GLU A 242 8.65 15.88 -7.44
C GLU A 242 8.50 17.39 -7.69
N ALA A 243 8.02 17.82 -8.87
CA ALA A 243 7.75 19.23 -9.14
C ALA A 243 6.64 19.82 -8.24
N ARG A 244 5.73 18.98 -7.73
CA ARG A 244 4.69 19.37 -6.76
C ARG A 244 5.14 19.25 -5.31
N GLY A 245 6.41 18.91 -5.06
CA GLY A 245 7.00 18.81 -3.73
C GLY A 245 6.60 17.53 -2.96
N TYR A 246 6.35 16.42 -3.64
CA TYR A 246 6.06 15.15 -2.98
C TYR A 246 7.24 14.69 -2.11
N THR A 247 6.97 14.44 -0.83
CA THR A 247 7.99 14.05 0.17
C THR A 247 7.80 12.63 0.72
N GLY A 248 6.75 11.93 0.31
CA GLY A 248 6.51 10.55 0.69
C GLY A 248 7.48 9.58 0.03
N HIS A 249 7.26 8.30 0.25
CA HIS A 249 8.09 7.25 -0.34
C HIS A 249 7.41 6.60 -1.55
N TYR A 250 8.21 5.90 -2.33
CA TYR A 250 7.79 5.05 -3.44
C TYR A 250 8.02 3.59 -3.08
N THR A 251 7.17 2.66 -3.55
CA THR A 251 7.31 1.23 -3.29
C THR A 251 7.19 0.44 -4.57
N ASN A 252 8.25 -0.24 -4.98
CA ASN A 252 8.22 -1.18 -6.09
C ASN A 252 7.49 -2.47 -5.67
N ALA A 253 6.49 -2.88 -6.46
CA ALA A 253 5.62 -4.02 -6.16
C ALA A 253 5.44 -4.95 -7.37
N PHE A 254 6.53 -5.52 -7.91
CA PHE A 254 6.52 -6.39 -9.09
C PHE A 254 7.69 -7.39 -9.07
N GLY A 255 7.59 -8.45 -9.85
CA GLY A 255 8.68 -9.37 -10.14
C GLY A 255 9.38 -9.96 -8.88
N SER A 256 10.68 -10.17 -9.01
CA SER A 256 11.54 -10.60 -7.91
C SER A 256 12.05 -9.41 -7.08
N LEU A 257 12.59 -9.70 -5.90
CA LEU A 257 13.23 -8.67 -5.06
C LEU A 257 14.41 -7.98 -5.76
N ASP A 258 15.19 -8.75 -6.54
CA ASP A 258 16.31 -8.20 -7.32
C ASP A 258 15.83 -7.35 -8.49
N ASP A 259 14.67 -7.68 -9.11
CA ASP A 259 14.04 -6.81 -10.12
C ASP A 259 13.67 -5.46 -9.53
N MET A 260 13.07 -5.44 -8.35
CA MET A 260 12.67 -4.22 -7.66
C MET A 260 13.87 -3.35 -7.28
N VAL A 261 15.00 -3.94 -6.87
CA VAL A 261 16.25 -3.19 -6.59
C VAL A 261 16.85 -2.61 -7.87
N ARG A 262 16.89 -3.39 -8.94
CA ARG A 262 17.35 -2.87 -10.25
C ARG A 262 16.49 -1.71 -10.74
N ALA A 263 15.17 -1.82 -10.58
CA ALA A 263 14.25 -0.75 -10.93
C ALA A 263 14.43 0.50 -10.05
N ARG A 264 14.65 0.37 -8.74
CA ARG A 264 15.00 1.49 -7.87
C ARG A 264 16.19 2.28 -8.41
N ASP A 265 17.25 1.57 -8.80
CA ASP A 265 18.48 2.20 -9.30
C ASP A 265 18.27 2.82 -10.69
N LEU A 266 17.45 2.19 -11.54
CA LEU A 266 17.00 2.78 -12.80
C LEU A 266 16.20 4.07 -12.59
N PHE A 267 15.19 4.04 -11.72
CA PHE A 267 14.34 5.21 -11.40
C PHE A 267 15.14 6.36 -10.80
N ALA A 268 16.11 6.05 -9.92
CA ALA A 268 16.99 7.06 -9.35
C ALA A 268 17.85 7.79 -10.39
N ALA A 269 18.06 7.21 -11.55
CA ALA A 269 18.77 7.83 -12.67
C ALA A 269 17.85 8.66 -13.58
N MET A 270 16.53 8.67 -13.37
CA MET A 270 15.55 9.41 -14.17
C MET A 270 15.21 10.79 -13.60
N VAL A 271 15.58 11.05 -12.33
CA VAL A 271 15.32 12.28 -11.55
C VAL A 271 16.65 12.88 -11.11
#